data_6da3af81c824e63c9ca985c86b6dd761
#
_entry.id   6da3af81c824e63c9ca985c86b6dd761
#
_cell.length_a   1.000
_cell.length_b   1.000
_cell.length_c   1.000
_cell.angle_alpha   90.00
_cell.angle_beta   90.00
_cell.angle_gamma   90.00
#
_symmetry.space_group_name_H-M   'P 1'
#
loop_
_entity.id
_entity.type
_entity.pdbx_description
1 polymer ?
#
loop_
_entity_poly.entity_id
_entity_poly.type
_entity_poly.pdbx_seq_one_letter_code
_entity_poly.pdbx_strand_id
1 'polypeptide(L)'
;MEEKEMGRKRTPGEEARRELIRELLSNANVTGMEDIQRLFRETIAEFLEGSLDAELEKTLGYGRYDHTARTESGTTNSRNGHSRKTLKTSAGKIDVNIPRDRNDEFEPRILPKNQTSISTTIESKIVSMYAKVMTTSDIQAHIKDIYGMDISDTTVSRITDKILPEAREWQQRPLESVYAVVFMDAIYYHVRSEGQIVKKAVYIAIGVNLEGRKSVLGMWVGENESAKFWASVLNNLKNRKVEDILIACTDNRTGFSEAIAAVFPKTDIQN
;
A
#
# COMPACT_ATOMS: atom_id res chain seq x y z
N MET A 1 6.61 -45.52 -15.00
CA MET A 1 7.10 -45.44 -13.59
C MET A 1 6.62 -44.14 -13.02
N GLU A 2 5.54 -44.22 -12.23
CA GLU A 2 4.96 -43.05 -11.56
C GLU A 2 5.80 -42.72 -10.32
N GLU A 3 6.46 -41.56 -10.31
CA GLU A 3 7.04 -40.98 -9.10
C GLU A 3 5.93 -40.57 -8.15
N LYS A 4 5.73 -41.37 -7.08
CA LYS A 4 4.93 -40.99 -5.95
C LYS A 4 5.60 -39.79 -5.25
N GLU A 5 5.01 -38.59 -5.35
CA GLU A 5 5.32 -37.46 -4.47
C GLU A 5 5.19 -37.90 -3.02
N MET A 6 6.31 -38.08 -2.35
CA MET A 6 6.36 -38.32 -0.90
C MET A 6 5.99 -37.02 -0.18
N GLY A 7 4.74 -36.91 0.24
CA GLY A 7 4.26 -35.78 1.05
C GLY A 7 5.15 -35.57 2.28
N ARG A 8 5.60 -34.32 2.48
CA ARG A 8 6.40 -33.86 3.63
C ARG A 8 5.80 -34.38 4.94
N LYS A 9 6.58 -35.16 5.72
CA LYS A 9 6.18 -35.59 7.06
C LYS A 9 6.00 -34.35 7.96
N ARG A 10 4.82 -34.25 8.57
CA ARG A 10 4.45 -33.16 9.46
C ARG A 10 5.15 -33.29 10.80
N THR A 11 5.43 -32.14 11.43
CA THR A 11 5.93 -32.12 12.79
C THR A 11 4.82 -32.44 13.79
N PRO A 12 5.13 -33.00 14.99
CA PRO A 12 4.12 -33.25 16.02
C PRO A 12 3.26 -32.05 16.38
N GLY A 13 3.83 -30.84 16.32
CA GLY A 13 3.11 -29.58 16.56
C GLY A 13 2.17 -29.17 15.40
N GLU A 14 2.45 -29.58 14.18
CA GLU A 14 1.55 -29.39 13.03
C GLU A 14 0.37 -30.37 13.09
N GLU A 15 0.59 -31.57 13.58
CA GLU A 15 -0.48 -32.58 13.77
C GLU A 15 -1.44 -32.18 14.89
N ALA A 16 -0.92 -31.76 16.05
CA ALA A 16 -1.72 -31.28 17.16
C ALA A 16 -2.59 -30.05 16.78
N ARG A 17 -2.01 -29.08 16.06
CA ARG A 17 -2.77 -27.93 15.55
C ARG A 17 -3.90 -28.34 14.61
N ARG A 18 -3.66 -29.31 13.73
CA ARG A 18 -4.66 -29.82 12.80
C ARG A 18 -5.80 -30.54 13.49
N GLU A 19 -5.52 -31.24 14.58
CA GLU A 19 -6.53 -31.93 15.39
C GLU A 19 -7.44 -30.91 16.08
N LEU A 20 -6.88 -29.87 16.68
CA LEU A 20 -7.64 -28.76 17.26
C LEU A 20 -8.51 -28.03 16.20
N ILE A 21 -7.99 -27.80 14.99
CA ILE A 21 -8.76 -27.20 13.92
C ILE A 21 -9.92 -28.11 13.48
N ARG A 22 -9.72 -29.42 13.41
CA ARG A 22 -10.80 -30.38 13.07
C ARG A 22 -11.89 -30.41 14.15
N GLU A 23 -11.51 -30.40 15.39
CA GLU A 23 -12.43 -30.33 16.52
C GLU A 23 -13.25 -29.04 16.49
N LEU A 24 -12.61 -27.91 16.26
CA LEU A 24 -13.25 -26.61 16.12
C LEU A 24 -14.23 -26.58 14.93
N LEU A 25 -13.87 -27.14 13.77
CA LEU A 25 -14.73 -27.23 12.60
C LEU A 25 -15.93 -28.18 12.84
N SER A 26 -15.75 -29.29 13.56
CA SER A 26 -16.83 -30.22 13.87
C SER A 26 -17.88 -29.61 14.82
N ASN A 27 -17.43 -28.77 15.76
CA ASN A 27 -18.31 -28.11 16.72
C ASN A 27 -18.99 -26.86 16.15
N ALA A 28 -18.45 -26.25 15.10
CA ALA A 28 -18.94 -25.02 14.50
C ALA A 28 -20.12 -25.22 13.52
N ASN A 29 -20.55 -26.46 13.22
CA ASN A 29 -21.62 -26.79 12.27
C ASN A 29 -21.49 -26.02 10.94
N VAL A 30 -20.31 -26.05 10.34
CA VAL A 30 -19.98 -25.30 9.11
C VAL A 30 -20.71 -25.94 7.94
N THR A 31 -21.62 -25.20 7.32
CA THR A 31 -22.40 -25.64 6.15
C THR A 31 -22.03 -24.93 4.85
N GLY A 32 -21.36 -23.76 4.94
CA GLY A 32 -21.00 -22.96 3.79
C GLY A 32 -19.81 -22.02 4.02
N MET A 33 -19.46 -21.30 2.97
CA MET A 33 -18.33 -20.33 3.00
C MET A 33 -18.57 -19.18 4.00
N GLU A 34 -19.83 -18.78 4.18
CA GLU A 34 -20.20 -17.73 5.14
C GLU A 34 -19.92 -18.15 6.58
N ASP A 35 -20.18 -19.42 6.91
CA ASP A 35 -19.90 -19.99 8.23
C ASP A 35 -18.38 -20.05 8.49
N ILE A 36 -17.60 -20.40 7.47
CA ILE A 36 -16.13 -20.37 7.54
C ILE A 36 -15.65 -18.94 7.81
N GLN A 37 -16.16 -17.95 7.08
CA GLN A 37 -15.79 -16.56 7.29
C GLN A 37 -16.20 -16.04 8.68
N ARG A 38 -17.37 -16.45 9.19
CA ARG A 38 -17.80 -16.13 10.55
C ARG A 38 -16.83 -16.73 11.58
N LEU A 39 -16.52 -18.01 11.45
CA LEU A 39 -15.58 -18.69 12.33
C LEU A 39 -14.18 -18.05 12.33
N PHE A 40 -13.69 -17.62 11.15
CA PHE A 40 -12.43 -16.88 11.08
C PHE A 40 -12.51 -15.53 11.82
N ARG A 41 -13.62 -14.80 11.69
CA ARG A 41 -13.80 -13.54 12.40
C ARG A 41 -13.80 -13.74 13.92
N GLU A 42 -14.54 -14.74 14.40
CA GLU A 42 -14.61 -15.09 15.83
C GLU A 42 -13.24 -15.52 16.36
N THR A 43 -12.53 -16.39 15.62
CA THR A 43 -11.18 -16.85 16.01
C THR A 43 -10.18 -15.69 16.05
N ILE A 44 -10.22 -14.77 15.10
CA ILE A 44 -9.34 -13.59 15.09
C ILE A 44 -9.66 -12.68 16.28
N ALA A 45 -10.95 -12.45 16.58
CA ALA A 45 -11.37 -11.64 17.72
C ALA A 45 -10.86 -12.22 19.03
N GLU A 46 -11.09 -13.50 19.27
CA GLU A 46 -10.66 -14.23 20.47
C GLU A 46 -9.13 -14.21 20.65
N PHE A 47 -8.39 -14.44 19.55
CA PHE A 47 -6.94 -14.39 19.56
C PHE A 47 -6.42 -13.00 19.92
N LEU A 48 -7.04 -11.94 19.37
CA LEU A 48 -6.65 -10.56 19.67
C LEU A 48 -6.98 -10.19 21.14
N GLU A 49 -8.17 -10.55 21.63
CA GLU A 49 -8.58 -10.29 23.00
C GLU A 49 -7.66 -10.99 24.00
N GLY A 50 -7.35 -12.28 23.77
CA GLY A 50 -6.42 -13.03 24.62
C GLY A 50 -5.01 -12.45 24.61
N SER A 51 -4.53 -12.00 23.43
CA SER A 51 -3.22 -11.37 23.30
C SER A 51 -3.14 -10.01 24.00
N LEU A 52 -4.20 -9.20 23.91
CA LEU A 52 -4.32 -7.91 24.59
C LEU A 52 -4.41 -8.06 26.11
N ASP A 53 -5.14 -9.07 26.59
CA ASP A 53 -5.19 -9.40 28.01
C ASP A 53 -3.83 -9.83 28.58
N ALA A 54 -3.07 -10.62 27.81
CA ALA A 54 -1.70 -10.99 28.16
C ALA A 54 -0.74 -9.80 28.16
N GLU A 55 -0.89 -8.84 27.23
CA GLU A 55 -0.12 -7.59 27.26
C GLU A 55 -0.42 -6.75 28.51
N LEU A 56 -1.71 -6.62 28.87
CA LEU A 56 -2.13 -5.89 30.05
C LEU A 56 -1.61 -6.58 31.35
N GLU A 57 -1.69 -7.91 31.41
CA GLU A 57 -1.15 -8.69 32.51
C GLU A 57 0.36 -8.44 32.71
N LYS A 58 1.12 -8.46 31.64
CA LYS A 58 2.54 -8.12 31.66
C LYS A 58 2.81 -6.69 32.11
N THR A 59 1.96 -5.75 31.74
CA THR A 59 2.10 -4.34 32.12
C THR A 59 1.77 -4.11 33.60
N LEU A 60 0.73 -4.77 34.11
CA LEU A 60 0.31 -4.65 35.51
C LEU A 60 1.14 -5.51 36.48
N GLY A 61 1.81 -6.56 35.96
CA GLY A 61 2.58 -7.50 36.75
C GLY A 61 1.76 -8.59 37.48
N TYR A 62 0.44 -8.68 37.20
CA TYR A 62 -0.43 -9.71 37.79
C TYR A 62 -1.56 -10.14 36.85
N GLY A 63 -1.97 -11.41 36.97
CA GLY A 63 -3.03 -12.03 36.20
C GLY A 63 -4.44 -11.64 36.63
N ARG A 64 -5.43 -12.01 35.82
CA ARG A 64 -6.85 -11.81 36.13
C ARG A 64 -7.23 -12.66 37.34
N TYR A 65 -7.85 -12.05 38.37
CA TYR A 65 -8.24 -12.67 39.65
C TYR A 65 -7.08 -13.06 40.58
N ASP A 66 -5.81 -12.71 40.27
CA ASP A 66 -4.67 -12.99 41.14
C ASP A 66 -4.45 -11.86 42.12
N HIS A 67 -5.08 -11.98 43.30
CA HIS A 67 -4.98 -11.00 44.37
C HIS A 67 -3.62 -11.01 45.04
N THR A 68 -2.94 -12.18 45.11
CA THR A 68 -1.63 -12.35 45.74
C THR A 68 -0.56 -11.67 44.92
N ALA A 69 -0.48 -11.99 43.62
CA ALA A 69 0.48 -11.36 42.71
C ALA A 69 0.22 -9.83 42.56
N ARG A 70 -1.03 -9.37 42.66
CA ARG A 70 -1.34 -7.94 42.71
C ARG A 70 -0.73 -7.24 43.91
N THR A 71 -0.77 -7.87 45.09
CA THR A 71 -0.20 -7.29 46.30
C THR A 71 1.35 -7.31 46.23
N GLU A 72 1.93 -8.35 45.69
CA GLU A 72 3.38 -8.51 45.51
C GLU A 72 3.94 -7.58 44.42
N SER A 73 3.20 -7.31 43.36
CA SER A 73 3.63 -6.42 42.28
C SER A 73 3.83 -4.96 42.69
N GLY A 74 3.26 -4.54 43.84
CA GLY A 74 3.37 -3.17 44.33
C GLY A 74 2.73 -2.10 43.44
N THR A 75 2.01 -2.51 42.39
CA THR A 75 1.37 -1.56 41.49
C THR A 75 0.12 -0.93 42.11
N THR A 76 -0.04 0.39 41.94
CA THR A 76 -1.26 1.12 42.28
C THR A 76 -2.31 1.06 41.17
N ASN A 77 -1.92 0.61 39.97
CA ASN A 77 -2.79 0.51 38.82
C ASN A 77 -3.63 -0.77 38.86
N SER A 78 -4.76 -0.78 38.19
CA SER A 78 -5.66 -1.93 38.18
C SER A 78 -6.44 -2.03 36.87
N ARG A 79 -6.93 -3.24 36.55
CA ARG A 79 -7.82 -3.47 35.42
C ARG A 79 -9.10 -2.63 35.55
N ASN A 80 -9.54 -2.02 34.46
CA ASN A 80 -10.73 -1.13 34.41
C ASN A 80 -11.70 -1.52 33.29
N GLY A 81 -12.05 -2.82 33.22
CA GLY A 81 -12.96 -3.32 32.20
C GLY A 81 -12.36 -3.30 30.80
N HIS A 82 -13.25 -3.23 29.79
CA HIS A 82 -12.90 -3.29 28.38
C HIS A 82 -13.61 -2.16 27.63
N SER A 83 -13.05 -1.75 26.50
CA SER A 83 -13.70 -0.89 25.51
C SER A 83 -13.88 -1.66 24.21
N ARG A 84 -15.10 -1.61 23.63
CA ARG A 84 -15.40 -2.25 22.35
C ARG A 84 -14.82 -1.43 21.20
N LYS A 85 -14.13 -2.08 20.28
CA LYS A 85 -13.56 -1.49 19.06
C LYS A 85 -13.86 -2.37 17.87
N THR A 86 -14.41 -1.78 16.81
CA THR A 86 -14.63 -2.48 15.54
C THR A 86 -13.40 -2.33 14.65
N LEU A 87 -12.84 -3.46 14.23
CA LEU A 87 -11.68 -3.53 13.34
C LEU A 87 -12.10 -4.00 11.96
N LYS A 88 -11.49 -3.42 10.93
CA LYS A 88 -11.62 -3.87 9.55
C LYS A 88 -10.50 -4.86 9.24
N THR A 89 -10.87 -6.09 8.89
CA THR A 89 -9.91 -7.16 8.54
C THR A 89 -10.16 -7.71 7.15
N SER A 90 -9.28 -8.57 6.65
CA SER A 90 -9.48 -9.29 5.39
C SER A 90 -10.65 -10.27 5.43
N ALA A 91 -11.11 -10.66 6.63
CA ALA A 91 -12.28 -11.52 6.83
C ALA A 91 -13.57 -10.72 7.09
N GLY A 92 -13.54 -9.39 7.00
CA GLY A 92 -14.66 -8.49 7.29
C GLY A 92 -14.47 -7.68 8.57
N LYS A 93 -15.56 -7.05 9.05
CA LYS A 93 -15.56 -6.31 10.32
C LYS A 93 -15.59 -7.29 11.48
N ILE A 94 -14.72 -7.06 12.47
CA ILE A 94 -14.71 -7.79 13.73
C ILE A 94 -14.80 -6.80 14.89
N ASP A 95 -15.52 -7.16 15.92
CA ASP A 95 -15.57 -6.42 17.18
C ASP A 95 -14.62 -7.07 18.17
N VAL A 96 -13.78 -6.26 18.80
CA VAL A 96 -12.76 -6.71 19.77
C VAL A 96 -12.91 -5.89 21.05
N ASN A 97 -12.88 -6.57 22.18
CA ASN A 97 -12.89 -5.96 23.49
C ASN A 97 -11.46 -5.67 23.96
N ILE A 98 -11.09 -4.39 23.95
CA ILE A 98 -9.76 -3.95 24.34
C ILE A 98 -9.73 -3.74 25.86
N PRO A 99 -8.87 -4.44 26.62
CA PRO A 99 -8.77 -4.25 28.04
C PRO A 99 -8.20 -2.87 28.38
N ARG A 100 -8.64 -2.32 29.51
CA ARG A 100 -8.24 -1.00 29.99
C ARG A 100 -7.71 -1.11 31.41
N ASP A 101 -6.79 -0.23 31.73
CA ASP A 101 -6.31 0.01 33.08
C ASP A 101 -6.94 1.28 33.67
N ARG A 102 -6.81 1.46 34.98
CA ARG A 102 -7.43 2.57 35.70
C ARG A 102 -6.70 3.88 35.51
N ASN A 103 -5.38 3.84 35.29
CA ASN A 103 -4.54 5.03 35.13
C ASN A 103 -4.40 5.49 33.69
N ASP A 104 -4.96 4.74 32.71
CA ASP A 104 -4.83 4.97 31.26
C ASP A 104 -3.35 4.96 30.77
N GLU A 105 -2.52 4.18 31.46
CA GLU A 105 -1.10 3.99 31.15
C GLU A 105 -0.85 2.86 30.14
N PHE A 106 -1.84 1.96 29.99
CA PHE A 106 -1.73 0.82 29.09
C PHE A 106 -1.87 1.26 27.62
N GLU A 107 -0.81 1.06 26.87
CA GLU A 107 -0.79 1.22 25.42
C GLU A 107 -0.55 -0.11 24.71
N PRO A 108 -1.60 -0.74 24.16
CA PRO A 108 -1.46 -2.01 23.45
C PRO A 108 -0.53 -1.88 22.25
N ARG A 109 0.47 -2.79 22.14
CA ARG A 109 1.38 -2.86 20.99
C ARG A 109 0.77 -3.64 19.83
N ILE A 110 0.01 -4.70 20.15
CA ILE A 110 -0.67 -5.54 19.13
C ILE A 110 -1.75 -4.74 18.40
N LEU A 111 -2.43 -3.83 19.09
CA LEU A 111 -3.48 -3.02 18.53
C LEU A 111 -3.44 -1.59 19.06
N PRO A 112 -2.62 -0.71 18.50
CA PRO A 112 -2.52 0.69 18.91
C PRO A 112 -3.87 1.41 18.96
N LYS A 113 -4.03 2.38 19.87
CA LYS A 113 -5.31 3.09 20.14
C LYS A 113 -5.99 3.63 18.87
N ASN A 114 -5.24 4.12 17.91
CA ASN A 114 -5.76 4.74 16.67
C ASN A 114 -5.87 3.78 15.48
N GLN A 115 -5.47 2.51 15.62
CA GLN A 115 -5.51 1.54 14.52
C GLN A 115 -6.91 0.94 14.40
N THR A 116 -7.62 1.23 13.33
CA THR A 116 -8.95 0.70 13.00
C THR A 116 -8.92 -0.36 11.90
N SER A 117 -7.74 -0.67 11.35
CA SER A 117 -7.55 -1.67 10.30
C SER A 117 -6.32 -2.52 10.61
N ILE A 118 -6.48 -3.83 10.60
CA ILE A 118 -5.36 -4.80 10.79
C ILE A 118 -4.64 -5.07 9.45
N SER A 119 -5.04 -4.45 8.36
CA SER A 119 -4.68 -4.95 7.04
C SER A 119 -3.85 -3.97 6.22
N THR A 120 -2.52 -4.06 6.34
CA THR A 120 -1.58 -3.68 5.28
C THR A 120 -1.89 -4.40 3.95
N THR A 121 -2.50 -5.59 4.01
CA THR A 121 -2.89 -6.40 2.85
C THR A 121 -4.02 -5.75 2.04
N ILE A 122 -5.01 -5.10 2.66
CA ILE A 122 -6.10 -4.42 1.95
C ILE A 122 -5.58 -3.13 1.31
N GLU A 123 -4.74 -2.37 2.01
CA GLU A 123 -4.12 -1.17 1.44
C GLU A 123 -3.28 -1.52 0.21
N SER A 124 -2.45 -2.56 0.26
CA SER A 124 -1.66 -3.00 -0.89
C SER A 124 -2.53 -3.48 -2.06
N LYS A 125 -3.69 -4.09 -1.79
CA LYS A 125 -4.65 -4.48 -2.83
C LYS A 125 -5.35 -3.27 -3.44
N ILE A 126 -5.73 -2.26 -2.66
CA ILE A 126 -6.28 -1.00 -3.16
C ILE A 126 -5.29 -0.31 -4.09
N VAL A 127 -4.02 -0.22 -3.66
CA VAL A 127 -2.94 0.31 -4.48
C VAL A 127 -2.76 -0.48 -5.78
N SER A 128 -2.79 -1.82 -5.71
CA SER A 128 -2.68 -2.68 -6.90
C SER A 128 -3.86 -2.52 -7.86
N MET A 129 -5.08 -2.35 -7.36
CA MET A 129 -6.28 -2.10 -8.18
C MET A 129 -6.20 -0.71 -8.84
N TYR A 130 -5.76 0.30 -8.11
CA TYR A 130 -5.53 1.64 -8.64
C TYR A 130 -4.46 1.66 -9.74
N ALA A 131 -3.36 0.93 -9.55
CA ALA A 131 -2.31 0.75 -10.56
C ALA A 131 -2.81 0.03 -11.84
N LYS A 132 -3.92 -0.72 -11.75
CA LYS A 132 -4.63 -1.32 -12.90
C LYS A 132 -5.68 -0.39 -13.51
N VAL A 133 -5.61 0.91 -13.21
CA VAL A 133 -6.49 1.95 -13.76
C VAL A 133 -7.96 1.81 -13.31
N MET A 134 -8.24 1.15 -12.19
CA MET A 134 -9.59 1.14 -11.61
C MET A 134 -9.88 2.51 -10.99
N THR A 135 -11.12 2.98 -11.16
CA THR A 135 -11.57 4.21 -10.50
C THR A 135 -11.75 4.00 -8.99
N THR A 136 -11.78 5.08 -8.21
CA THR A 136 -12.03 4.98 -6.75
C THR A 136 -13.37 4.33 -6.45
N SER A 137 -14.42 4.61 -7.24
CA SER A 137 -15.73 3.98 -7.12
C SER A 137 -15.72 2.48 -7.44
N ASP A 138 -14.97 2.06 -8.49
CA ASP A 138 -14.84 0.64 -8.82
C ASP A 138 -14.08 -0.11 -7.72
N ILE A 139 -13.03 0.51 -7.17
CA ILE A 139 -12.29 -0.05 -6.04
C ILE A 139 -13.19 -0.22 -4.81
N GLN A 140 -14.05 0.77 -4.51
CA GLN A 140 -15.01 0.66 -3.42
C GLN A 140 -15.98 -0.51 -3.64
N ALA A 141 -16.59 -0.59 -4.82
CA ALA A 141 -17.52 -1.65 -5.17
C ALA A 141 -16.84 -3.02 -5.05
N HIS A 142 -15.62 -3.15 -5.55
CA HIS A 142 -14.86 -4.40 -5.51
C HIS A 142 -14.46 -4.82 -4.08
N ILE A 143 -14.03 -3.88 -3.25
CA ILE A 143 -13.72 -4.14 -1.83
C ILE A 143 -14.99 -4.53 -1.06
N LYS A 144 -16.13 -3.91 -1.37
CA LYS A 144 -17.42 -4.28 -0.77
C LYS A 144 -17.85 -5.68 -1.17
N ASP A 145 -17.72 -6.04 -2.44
CA ASP A 145 -18.09 -7.35 -2.98
C ASP A 145 -17.22 -8.46 -2.38
N ILE A 146 -15.90 -8.30 -2.36
CA ILE A 146 -14.99 -9.36 -1.92
C ILE A 146 -14.89 -9.46 -0.40
N TYR A 147 -14.85 -8.32 0.30
CA TYR A 147 -14.55 -8.27 1.75
C TYR A 147 -15.72 -7.81 2.61
N GLY A 148 -16.90 -7.50 2.01
CA GLY A 148 -18.06 -6.99 2.73
C GLY A 148 -17.81 -5.67 3.46
N MET A 149 -16.80 -4.91 3.05
CA MET A 149 -16.39 -3.67 3.73
C MET A 149 -16.78 -2.44 2.93
N ASP A 150 -17.45 -1.50 3.59
CA ASP A 150 -17.69 -0.17 3.04
C ASP A 150 -16.46 0.71 3.31
N ILE A 151 -15.84 1.20 2.25
CA ILE A 151 -14.76 2.20 2.30
C ILE A 151 -15.21 3.44 1.53
N SER A 152 -14.81 4.64 1.95
CA SER A 152 -15.15 5.88 1.26
C SER A 152 -14.13 6.20 0.16
N ASP A 153 -14.54 7.00 -0.86
CA ASP A 153 -13.64 7.56 -1.88
C ASP A 153 -12.43 8.26 -1.25
N THR A 154 -12.68 9.02 -0.19
CA THR A 154 -11.63 9.70 0.57
C THR A 154 -10.62 8.72 1.17
N THR A 155 -11.09 7.54 1.64
CA THR A 155 -10.20 6.50 2.17
C THR A 155 -9.36 5.89 1.06
N VAL A 156 -9.93 5.61 -0.10
CA VAL A 156 -9.20 5.10 -1.27
C VAL A 156 -8.15 6.12 -1.70
N SER A 157 -8.51 7.40 -1.87
CA SER A 157 -7.58 8.47 -2.23
C SER A 157 -6.44 8.59 -1.23
N ARG A 158 -6.73 8.59 0.08
CA ARG A 158 -5.68 8.65 1.12
C ARG A 158 -4.72 7.46 1.07
N ILE A 159 -5.20 6.27 0.71
CA ILE A 159 -4.35 5.08 0.59
C ILE A 159 -3.48 5.19 -0.67
N THR A 160 -4.04 5.63 -1.79
CA THR A 160 -3.28 5.82 -3.04
C THR A 160 -2.27 6.95 -2.92
N ASP A 161 -2.56 8.00 -2.15
CA ASP A 161 -1.63 9.10 -1.88
C ASP A 161 -0.36 8.66 -1.14
N LYS A 162 -0.39 7.53 -0.43
CA LYS A 162 0.80 6.94 0.22
C LYS A 162 1.90 6.57 -0.77
N ILE A 163 1.58 6.41 -2.07
CA ILE A 163 2.56 6.13 -3.13
C ILE A 163 3.31 7.39 -3.55
N LEU A 164 2.77 8.58 -3.30
CA LEU A 164 3.35 9.84 -3.79
C LEU A 164 4.83 10.04 -3.37
N PRO A 165 5.27 9.73 -2.14
CA PRO A 165 6.68 9.82 -1.78
C PRO A 165 7.57 8.94 -2.65
N GLU A 166 7.20 7.66 -2.85
CA GLU A 166 7.93 6.71 -3.70
C GLU A 166 7.95 7.16 -5.16
N ALA A 167 6.81 7.67 -5.67
CA ALA A 167 6.73 8.22 -7.02
C ALA A 167 7.63 9.44 -7.20
N ARG A 168 7.74 10.32 -6.19
CA ARG A 168 8.66 11.47 -6.20
C ARG A 168 10.11 11.04 -6.16
N GLU A 169 10.46 10.07 -5.32
CA GLU A 169 11.81 9.51 -5.24
C GLU A 169 12.20 8.87 -6.58
N TRP A 170 11.30 8.07 -7.18
CA TRP A 170 11.49 7.52 -8.51
C TRP A 170 11.70 8.61 -9.56
N GLN A 171 10.90 9.68 -9.54
CA GLN A 171 11.01 10.79 -10.46
C GLN A 171 12.34 11.56 -10.31
N GLN A 172 12.91 11.60 -9.12
CA GLN A 172 14.16 12.31 -8.81
C GLN A 172 15.40 11.42 -8.85
N ARG A 173 15.26 10.12 -9.09
CA ARG A 173 16.38 9.18 -9.09
C ARG A 173 17.46 9.60 -10.10
N PRO A 174 18.75 9.33 -9.81
CA PRO A 174 19.83 9.50 -10.76
C PRO A 174 19.58 8.69 -12.02
N LEU A 175 19.96 9.22 -13.16
CA LEU A 175 19.89 8.60 -14.47
C LEU A 175 21.28 8.22 -14.95
N GLU A 176 21.37 7.46 -16.06
CA GLU A 176 22.62 7.18 -16.73
C GLU A 176 23.15 8.46 -17.39
N SER A 177 24.47 8.55 -17.55
CA SER A 177 25.10 9.77 -18.09
C SER A 177 24.84 9.94 -19.59
N VAL A 178 24.66 8.85 -20.34
CA VAL A 178 24.48 8.89 -21.80
C VAL A 178 23.31 8.00 -22.21
N TYR A 179 22.47 8.53 -23.09
CA TYR A 179 21.40 7.79 -23.76
C TYR A 179 21.60 7.79 -25.27
N ALA A 180 21.48 6.60 -25.89
CA ALA A 180 21.57 6.45 -27.34
C ALA A 180 20.37 7.12 -28.04
N VAL A 181 19.15 6.91 -27.50
CA VAL A 181 17.92 7.53 -28.02
C VAL A 181 17.04 7.95 -26.86
N VAL A 182 16.45 9.13 -26.95
CA VAL A 182 15.39 9.58 -26.03
C VAL A 182 14.15 9.95 -26.84
N PHE A 183 13.04 9.28 -26.55
CA PHE A 183 11.73 9.59 -27.09
C PHE A 183 11.00 10.52 -26.12
N MET A 184 10.42 11.61 -26.61
CA MET A 184 9.68 12.58 -25.82
C MET A 184 8.33 12.85 -26.50
N ASP A 185 7.25 12.64 -25.73
CA ASP A 185 5.89 12.79 -26.23
C ASP A 185 4.96 13.27 -25.12
N ALA A 186 3.78 13.77 -25.48
CA ALA A 186 2.76 14.24 -24.55
C ALA A 186 1.42 13.58 -24.79
N ILE A 187 0.86 13.02 -23.71
CA ILE A 187 -0.49 12.44 -23.70
C ILE A 187 -1.45 13.44 -23.07
N TYR A 188 -2.53 13.79 -23.76
CA TYR A 188 -3.54 14.72 -23.27
C TYR A 188 -4.71 14.00 -22.63
N TYR A 189 -5.18 14.53 -21.50
CA TYR A 189 -6.33 13.99 -20.78
C TYR A 189 -7.16 15.11 -20.14
N HIS A 190 -8.41 14.78 -19.81
CA HIS A 190 -9.30 15.72 -19.15
C HIS A 190 -9.39 15.37 -17.66
N VAL A 191 -9.15 16.35 -16.80
CA VAL A 191 -9.29 16.24 -15.35
C VAL A 191 -10.33 17.20 -14.84
N ARG A 192 -11.03 16.79 -13.79
CA ARG A 192 -11.92 17.69 -13.06
C ARG A 192 -11.10 18.41 -12.00
N SER A 193 -10.97 19.73 -12.14
CA SER A 193 -10.27 20.59 -11.20
C SER A 193 -11.20 21.75 -10.84
N GLU A 194 -11.42 21.98 -9.54
CA GLU A 194 -12.29 23.05 -9.03
C GLU A 194 -13.70 23.11 -9.66
N GLY A 195 -14.29 21.93 -9.91
CA GLY A 195 -15.61 21.80 -10.52
C GLY A 195 -15.65 21.96 -12.04
N GLN A 196 -14.55 22.30 -12.69
CA GLN A 196 -14.43 22.46 -14.14
C GLN A 196 -13.62 21.31 -14.76
N ILE A 197 -13.92 20.97 -16.02
CA ILE A 197 -13.12 20.01 -16.79
C ILE A 197 -12.02 20.79 -17.51
N VAL A 198 -10.77 20.55 -17.11
CA VAL A 198 -9.58 21.16 -17.72
C VAL A 198 -8.77 20.10 -18.47
N LYS A 199 -8.23 20.49 -19.63
CA LYS A 199 -7.31 19.65 -20.40
C LYS A 199 -5.92 19.78 -19.81
N LYS A 200 -5.29 18.65 -19.41
CA LYS A 200 -3.88 18.60 -18.97
C LYS A 200 -3.10 17.66 -19.86
N ALA A 201 -1.80 17.84 -19.91
CA ALA A 201 -0.87 16.95 -20.60
C ALA A 201 0.05 16.24 -19.62
N VAL A 202 0.31 14.98 -19.87
CA VAL A 202 1.43 14.24 -19.25
C VAL A 202 2.53 14.13 -20.31
N TYR A 203 3.65 14.71 -20.02
CA TYR A 203 4.86 14.64 -20.81
C TYR A 203 5.69 13.47 -20.34
N ILE A 204 6.10 12.61 -21.25
CA ILE A 204 6.84 11.37 -20.94
C ILE A 204 8.15 11.41 -21.70
N ALA A 205 9.25 11.11 -21.02
CA ALA A 205 10.54 10.86 -21.65
C ALA A 205 10.92 9.38 -21.45
N ILE A 206 11.23 8.68 -22.54
CA ILE A 206 11.69 7.27 -22.55
C ILE A 206 13.08 7.26 -23.14
N GLY A 207 14.07 6.77 -22.39
CA GLY A 207 15.45 6.62 -22.84
C GLY A 207 15.78 5.18 -23.20
N VAL A 208 16.60 5.04 -24.22
CA VAL A 208 17.31 3.79 -24.57
C VAL A 208 18.78 4.03 -24.24
N ASN A 209 19.34 3.25 -23.35
CA ASN A 209 20.76 3.37 -23.01
C ASN A 209 21.67 2.75 -24.08
N LEU A 210 22.99 2.86 -23.91
CA LEU A 210 23.97 2.31 -24.84
C LEU A 210 23.92 0.77 -24.97
N GLU A 211 23.32 0.09 -24.00
CA GLU A 211 23.11 -1.36 -24.02
C GLU A 211 21.76 -1.77 -24.67
N GLY A 212 20.99 -0.81 -25.20
CA GLY A 212 19.71 -1.05 -25.84
C GLY A 212 18.53 -1.25 -24.88
N ARG A 213 18.71 -1.03 -23.57
CA ARG A 213 17.64 -1.15 -22.58
C ARG A 213 16.79 0.10 -22.55
N LYS A 214 15.46 -0.08 -22.58
CA LYS A 214 14.48 1.00 -22.49
C LYS A 214 14.10 1.26 -21.03
N SER A 215 14.02 2.53 -20.65
CA SER A 215 13.50 2.95 -19.35
C SER A 215 12.73 4.27 -19.46
N VAL A 216 11.70 4.43 -18.63
CA VAL A 216 11.02 5.73 -18.49
C VAL A 216 11.91 6.64 -17.66
N LEU A 217 12.36 7.76 -18.22
CA LEU A 217 13.24 8.71 -17.54
C LEU A 217 12.47 9.60 -16.58
N GLY A 218 11.24 9.96 -16.93
CA GLY A 218 10.37 10.75 -16.08
C GLY A 218 9.03 11.05 -16.75
N MET A 219 8.13 11.59 -15.92
CA MET A 219 6.80 12.05 -16.32
C MET A 219 6.54 13.41 -15.68
N TRP A 220 6.03 14.37 -16.45
CA TRP A 220 5.74 15.72 -15.97
C TRP A 220 4.32 16.11 -16.38
N VAL A 221 3.59 16.72 -15.47
CA VAL A 221 2.23 17.21 -15.73
C VAL A 221 2.29 18.71 -16.01
N GLY A 222 1.71 19.14 -17.09
CA GLY A 222 1.63 20.55 -17.49
C GLY A 222 0.28 20.89 -18.11
N GLU A 223 -0.06 22.19 -18.09
CA GLU A 223 -1.28 22.68 -18.70
C GLU A 223 -1.06 23.08 -20.16
N ASN A 224 0.12 23.59 -20.46
CA ASN A 224 0.48 24.07 -21.79
C ASN A 224 1.83 23.55 -22.24
N GLU A 225 1.88 23.04 -23.44
CA GLU A 225 3.10 22.68 -24.12
C GLU A 225 3.79 23.94 -24.63
N SER A 226 4.95 24.25 -24.07
CA SER A 226 5.74 25.39 -24.46
C SER A 226 7.22 25.05 -24.49
N ALA A 227 8.01 25.76 -25.30
CA ALA A 227 9.47 25.62 -25.33
C ALA A 227 10.09 25.78 -23.92
N LYS A 228 9.55 26.68 -23.10
CA LYS A 228 9.98 26.85 -21.71
C LYS A 228 9.73 25.64 -20.83
N PHE A 229 8.60 24.97 -21.03
CA PHE A 229 8.27 23.73 -20.30
C PHE A 229 9.23 22.61 -20.70
N TRP A 230 9.46 22.39 -21.98
CA TRP A 230 10.41 21.41 -22.47
C TRP A 230 11.85 21.70 -22.00
N ALA A 231 12.26 22.96 -22.02
CA ALA A 231 13.55 23.34 -21.44
C ALA A 231 13.64 22.94 -19.95
N SER A 232 12.56 23.09 -19.18
CA SER A 232 12.54 22.66 -17.78
C SER A 232 12.65 21.13 -17.61
N VAL A 233 12.01 20.35 -18.49
CA VAL A 233 12.10 18.88 -18.54
C VAL A 233 13.53 18.46 -18.87
N LEU A 234 14.14 19.02 -19.91
CA LEU A 234 15.52 18.72 -20.31
C LEU A 234 16.55 19.09 -19.22
N ASN A 235 16.38 20.23 -18.58
CA ASN A 235 17.20 20.62 -17.43
C ASN A 235 17.00 19.68 -16.22
N ASN A 236 15.79 19.16 -16.00
CA ASN A 236 15.56 18.15 -14.98
C ASN A 236 16.34 16.87 -15.29
N LEU A 237 16.37 16.39 -16.54
CA LEU A 237 17.21 15.25 -16.94
C LEU A 237 18.68 15.52 -16.67
N LYS A 238 19.19 16.70 -17.04
CA LYS A 238 20.57 17.13 -16.80
C LYS A 238 20.92 17.16 -15.31
N ASN A 239 20.03 17.70 -14.46
CA ASN A 239 20.22 17.73 -13.01
C ASN A 239 20.24 16.32 -12.39
N ARG A 240 19.67 15.32 -13.07
CA ARG A 240 19.66 13.92 -12.68
C ARG A 240 20.79 13.11 -13.32
N LYS A 241 21.88 13.77 -13.73
CA LYS A 241 23.13 13.23 -14.26
C LYS A 241 23.14 12.85 -15.75
N VAL A 242 22.13 13.19 -16.54
CA VAL A 242 22.22 13.02 -18.00
C VAL A 242 23.17 14.06 -18.56
N GLU A 243 24.29 13.63 -19.10
CA GLU A 243 25.32 14.47 -19.70
C GLU A 243 25.15 14.63 -21.20
N ASP A 244 24.71 13.54 -21.87
CA ASP A 244 24.53 13.52 -23.32
C ASP A 244 23.36 12.63 -23.78
N ILE A 245 22.74 13.03 -24.89
CA ILE A 245 21.70 12.30 -25.61
C ILE A 245 22.14 12.28 -27.08
N LEU A 246 22.36 11.10 -27.66
CA LEU A 246 22.84 11.04 -29.04
C LEU A 246 21.72 11.40 -30.02
N ILE A 247 20.54 10.82 -29.85
CA ILE A 247 19.37 11.07 -30.72
C ILE A 247 18.15 11.41 -29.85
N ALA A 248 17.49 12.50 -30.12
CA ALA A 248 16.19 12.85 -29.56
C ALA A 248 15.09 12.71 -30.60
N CYS A 249 14.11 11.84 -30.33
CA CYS A 249 12.92 11.65 -31.15
C CYS A 249 11.76 12.44 -30.55
N THR A 250 11.19 13.37 -31.32
CA THR A 250 10.12 14.26 -30.87
C THR A 250 9.08 14.42 -31.98
N ASP A 251 7.87 14.87 -31.63
CA ASP A 251 6.98 15.41 -32.63
C ASP A 251 7.46 16.84 -33.02
N ASN A 252 7.28 17.20 -34.29
CA ASN A 252 7.81 18.45 -34.88
C ASN A 252 7.03 19.69 -34.36
N ARG A 253 7.13 19.96 -33.02
CA ARG A 253 6.46 21.11 -32.39
C ARG A 253 7.40 22.30 -32.25
N THR A 254 6.81 23.47 -32.44
CA THR A 254 7.55 24.74 -32.39
C THR A 254 8.25 24.95 -31.07
N GLY A 255 9.55 25.23 -31.10
CA GLY A 255 10.37 25.55 -29.92
C GLY A 255 10.94 24.35 -29.19
N PHE A 256 10.65 23.11 -29.60
CA PHE A 256 11.19 21.92 -28.96
C PHE A 256 12.64 21.68 -29.39
N SER A 257 12.91 21.76 -30.66
CA SER A 257 14.27 21.62 -31.21
C SER A 257 15.23 22.65 -30.62
N GLU A 258 14.79 23.92 -30.46
CA GLU A 258 15.59 24.96 -29.84
C GLU A 258 15.86 24.67 -28.37
N ALA A 259 14.88 24.14 -27.65
CA ALA A 259 15.07 23.75 -26.24
C ALA A 259 16.09 22.60 -26.11
N ILE A 260 16.06 21.58 -26.99
CA ILE A 260 17.03 20.50 -27.01
C ILE A 260 18.43 21.05 -27.32
N ALA A 261 18.57 21.84 -28.37
CA ALA A 261 19.86 22.42 -28.75
C ALA A 261 20.48 23.31 -27.66
N ALA A 262 19.64 24.00 -26.88
CA ALA A 262 20.10 24.81 -25.75
C ALA A 262 20.64 24.00 -24.56
N VAL A 263 20.06 22.81 -24.28
CA VAL A 263 20.43 21.98 -23.11
C VAL A 263 21.43 20.88 -23.49
N PHE A 264 21.23 20.23 -24.64
CA PHE A 264 22.03 19.16 -25.21
C PHE A 264 22.46 19.51 -26.64
N PRO A 265 23.49 20.37 -26.82
CA PRO A 265 23.84 20.94 -28.14
C PRO A 265 24.41 19.95 -29.14
N LYS A 266 24.78 18.74 -28.72
CA LYS A 266 25.35 17.68 -29.58
C LYS A 266 24.32 16.65 -30.00
N THR A 267 23.07 16.80 -29.58
CA THR A 267 21.99 15.83 -29.86
C THR A 267 21.47 15.98 -31.29
N ASP A 268 21.44 14.86 -32.02
CA ASP A 268 20.73 14.79 -33.30
C ASP A 268 19.21 14.72 -33.04
N ILE A 269 18.44 15.55 -33.72
CA ILE A 269 17.01 15.64 -33.54
C ILE A 269 16.31 14.93 -34.70
N GLN A 270 15.48 13.96 -34.39
CA GLN A 270 14.63 13.23 -35.34
C GLN A 270 13.17 13.57 -35.04
N ASN A 271 12.45 14.08 -36.04
CA ASN A 271 11.03 14.43 -36.02
C ASN A 271 10.20 13.36 -36.73
#